data_7ce9851bbaa1b896086da8ab8543e2d0
#
_entry.id   7ce9851bbaa1b896086da8ab8543e2d0
#
_cell.length_a   1.000
_cell.length_b   1.000
_cell.length_c   1.000
_cell.angle_alpha   90.00
_cell.angle_beta   90.00
_cell.angle_gamma   90.00
#
_symmetry.space_group_name_H-M   'P 1'
#
loop_
_entity.id
_entity.type
_entity.pdbx_description
1 polymer ?
#
loop_
_entity_poly.entity_id
_entity_poly.type
_entity_poly.pdbx_seq_one_letter_code
_entity_poly.pdbx_strand_id
1 'polypeptide(L)'
;MRNILYICFLSFFLFGWGVQGQAKEKDKKETLTAYQKLFKGKQVKTAHGLMTVHKVGGKVLVEFPIKLLGKDMMLTSSIEDISDNGEGVVGQFAGYALPFRFTRLDSTLQARIFLTDKPLNNSSETNWNQAIERSNAGGVYGSFKIKAYTPD
;
A
#
# COMPACT_ATOMS: atom_id res chain seq x y z
N MET A 1 4.68 38.62 42.35
CA MET A 1 5.25 39.96 42.35
C MET A 1 5.47 40.40 40.91
N ARG A 2 4.66 41.41 40.57
CA ARG A 2 4.99 42.63 39.80
C ARG A 2 5.33 42.40 38.33
N ASN A 3 4.83 43.17 37.38
CA ASN A 3 3.89 44.32 37.29
C ASN A 3 3.35 44.41 35.86
N ILE A 4 2.16 44.81 35.80
CA ILE A 4 1.34 45.49 34.82
C ILE A 4 2.09 46.66 34.16
N LEU A 5 1.99 46.81 32.82
CA LEU A 5 1.96 48.15 32.22
C LEU A 5 1.04 48.18 31.00
N TYR A 6 -0.09 48.84 31.16
CA TYR A 6 -0.97 49.30 30.09
C TYR A 6 -0.36 50.54 29.45
N ILE A 7 -0.29 50.62 28.14
CA ILE A 7 -0.20 51.90 27.42
C ILE A 7 -1.25 51.90 26.31
N CYS A 8 -2.33 52.64 26.62
CA CYS A 8 -3.25 53.15 25.61
C CYS A 8 -2.54 54.25 24.82
N PHE A 9 -2.51 54.15 23.51
CA PHE A 9 -2.32 55.29 22.64
C PHE A 9 -3.45 55.43 21.68
N LEU A 10 -4.29 56.39 21.97
CA LEU A 10 -5.37 56.89 21.12
C LEU A 10 -4.73 57.95 20.23
N SER A 11 -4.75 57.79 18.93
CA SER A 11 -4.63 58.91 18.00
C SER A 11 -5.43 58.63 16.73
N PHE A 12 -6.44 59.36 16.64
CA PHE A 12 -7.29 59.86 15.61
C PHE A 12 -6.45 60.40 14.44
N PHE A 13 -6.72 60.04 13.16
CA PHE A 13 -6.96 61.02 12.08
C PHE A 13 -7.08 60.41 10.70
N LEU A 14 -8.21 60.65 10.09
CA LEU A 14 -8.53 61.09 8.72
C LEU A 14 -8.40 60.14 7.54
N PHE A 15 -9.60 59.87 6.99
CA PHE A 15 -10.04 59.96 5.60
C PHE A 15 -9.01 59.68 4.49
N GLY A 16 -9.24 58.55 3.84
CA GLY A 16 -8.74 58.28 2.50
C GLY A 16 -9.60 57.22 1.86
N TRP A 17 -10.54 57.60 1.02
CA TRP A 17 -11.29 56.73 0.16
C TRP A 17 -10.32 56.08 -0.85
N GLY A 18 -9.87 54.88 -0.53
CA GLY A 18 -9.20 53.98 -1.47
C GLY A 18 -10.10 52.81 -1.71
N VAL A 19 -10.70 52.74 -2.91
CA VAL A 19 -11.38 51.58 -3.41
C VAL A 19 -10.30 50.49 -3.62
N GLN A 20 -10.07 49.67 -2.59
CA GLN A 20 -9.29 48.46 -2.72
C GLN A 20 -10.22 47.36 -3.23
N GLY A 21 -10.07 47.04 -4.51
CA GLY A 21 -10.62 45.83 -5.07
C GLY A 21 -10.15 44.62 -4.25
N GLN A 22 -11.09 44.02 -3.51
CA GLN A 22 -10.87 42.72 -2.91
C GLN A 22 -10.65 41.71 -4.04
N ALA A 23 -9.38 41.41 -4.32
CA ALA A 23 -9.05 40.19 -5.02
C ALA A 23 -9.57 39.04 -4.16
N LYS A 24 -10.67 38.43 -4.56
CA LYS A 24 -11.11 37.15 -4.04
C LYS A 24 -9.95 36.17 -4.22
N GLU A 25 -9.26 35.91 -3.14
CA GLU A 25 -8.38 34.79 -3.01
C GLU A 25 -9.23 33.56 -3.32
N LYS A 26 -9.05 33.01 -4.52
CA LYS A 26 -9.66 31.74 -4.90
C LYS A 26 -9.08 30.73 -3.96
N ASP A 27 -9.86 30.29 -2.98
CA ASP A 27 -9.61 29.06 -2.23
C ASP A 27 -9.24 27.98 -3.25
N LYS A 28 -7.94 27.68 -3.36
CA LYS A 28 -7.44 26.48 -4.01
C LYS A 28 -8.01 25.33 -3.19
N LYS A 29 -9.16 24.82 -3.57
CA LYS A 29 -9.61 23.50 -3.13
C LYS A 29 -8.46 22.54 -3.44
N GLU A 30 -7.68 22.20 -2.43
CA GLU A 30 -6.69 21.14 -2.54
C GLU A 30 -7.39 19.88 -2.99
N THR A 31 -7.17 19.54 -4.25
CA THR A 31 -7.77 18.35 -4.85
C THR A 31 -7.01 17.16 -4.29
N LEU A 32 -7.58 16.54 -3.26
CA LEU A 32 -7.00 15.35 -2.64
C LEU A 32 -6.65 14.30 -3.70
N THR A 33 -5.45 13.77 -3.62
CA THR A 33 -5.00 12.67 -4.48
C THR A 33 -5.87 11.42 -4.26
N ALA A 34 -5.87 10.51 -5.23
CA ALA A 34 -6.58 9.23 -5.10
C ALA A 34 -6.14 8.46 -3.86
N TYR A 35 -4.85 8.53 -3.54
CA TYR A 35 -4.25 7.94 -2.34
C TYR A 35 -4.83 8.56 -1.05
N GLN A 36 -4.81 9.88 -0.93
CA GLN A 36 -5.34 10.60 0.24
C GLN A 36 -6.83 10.32 0.48
N LYS A 37 -7.61 10.15 -0.59
CA LYS A 37 -9.05 9.81 -0.51
C LYS A 37 -9.31 8.46 0.14
N LEU A 38 -8.35 7.50 0.07
CA LEU A 38 -8.51 6.18 0.71
C LEU A 38 -8.58 6.28 2.23
N PHE A 39 -7.90 7.27 2.83
CA PHE A 39 -7.70 7.41 4.27
C PHE A 39 -8.53 8.54 4.88
N LYS A 40 -8.97 9.51 4.09
CA LYS A 40 -9.67 10.71 4.58
C LYS A 40 -10.87 10.36 5.45
N GLY A 41 -10.89 10.89 6.68
CA GLY A 41 -12.00 10.73 7.62
C GLY A 41 -12.18 9.32 8.19
N LYS A 42 -11.16 8.46 8.08
CA LYS A 42 -11.22 7.10 8.59
C LYS A 42 -10.18 6.86 9.67
N GLN A 43 -10.50 5.99 10.62
CA GLN A 43 -9.49 5.48 11.54
C GLN A 43 -8.60 4.47 10.80
N VAL A 44 -7.30 4.69 10.90
CA VAL A 44 -6.28 3.88 10.23
C VAL A 44 -5.31 3.33 11.26
N LYS A 45 -5.13 2.01 11.28
CA LYS A 45 -4.02 1.36 11.99
C LYS A 45 -3.01 0.91 10.94
N THR A 46 -1.77 1.32 11.09
CA THR A 46 -0.69 1.04 10.15
C THR A 46 0.37 0.17 10.79
N ALA A 47 0.82 -0.84 10.07
CA ALA A 47 1.97 -1.67 10.40
C ALA A 47 2.99 -1.59 9.25
N HIS A 48 4.25 -1.34 9.59
CA HIS A 48 5.35 -1.23 8.65
C HIS A 48 6.18 -2.51 8.63
N GLY A 49 6.62 -2.92 7.45
CA GLY A 49 7.46 -4.09 7.23
C GLY A 49 7.97 -4.12 5.80
N LEU A 50 8.14 -5.30 5.22
CA LEU A 50 8.47 -5.47 3.80
C LEU A 50 7.48 -4.73 2.90
N MET A 51 6.22 -4.74 3.29
CA MET A 51 5.10 -3.96 2.75
C MET A 51 4.46 -3.21 3.92
N THR A 52 3.87 -2.05 3.65
CA THR A 52 3.09 -1.33 4.65
C THR A 52 1.64 -1.77 4.58
N VAL A 53 1.07 -2.15 5.71
CA VAL A 53 -0.30 -2.64 5.81
C VAL A 53 -1.14 -1.65 6.60
N HIS A 54 -2.29 -1.26 6.04
CA HIS A 54 -3.24 -0.36 6.68
C HIS A 54 -4.57 -1.07 6.91
N LYS A 55 -5.04 -1.08 8.15
CA LYS A 55 -6.40 -1.49 8.49
C LYS A 55 -7.28 -0.24 8.53
N VAL A 56 -8.21 -0.14 7.60
CA VAL A 56 -9.06 1.04 7.39
C VAL A 56 -10.52 0.61 7.40
N GLY A 57 -11.26 0.91 8.47
CA GLY A 57 -12.69 0.62 8.55
C GLY A 57 -13.06 -0.84 8.22
N GLY A 58 -12.34 -1.81 8.78
CA GLY A 58 -12.55 -3.25 8.54
C GLY A 58 -11.93 -3.79 7.24
N LYS A 59 -11.36 -2.95 6.39
CA LYS A 59 -10.64 -3.36 5.17
C LYS A 59 -9.14 -3.32 5.41
N VAL A 60 -8.43 -4.21 4.74
CA VAL A 60 -6.97 -4.22 4.70
C VAL A 60 -6.51 -3.67 3.36
N LEU A 61 -5.68 -2.63 3.40
CA LEU A 61 -4.99 -2.07 2.25
C LEU A 61 -3.49 -2.33 2.42
N VAL A 62 -2.82 -2.66 1.34
CA VAL A 62 -1.38 -2.93 1.34
C VAL A 62 -0.71 -1.97 0.38
N GLU A 63 0.31 -1.25 0.86
CA GLU A 63 1.23 -0.52 0.01
C GLU A 63 2.31 -1.50 -0.46
N PHE A 64 2.27 -1.78 -1.75
CA PHE A 64 3.19 -2.72 -2.37
C PHE A 64 4.37 -1.96 -3.00
N PRO A 65 5.60 -2.16 -2.53
CA PRO A 65 6.78 -1.55 -3.12
C PRO A 65 7.05 -2.11 -4.52
N ILE A 66 7.15 -1.23 -5.53
CA ILE A 66 7.37 -1.64 -6.94
C ILE A 66 8.64 -2.49 -7.10
N LYS A 67 9.66 -2.24 -6.29
CA LYS A 67 10.92 -3.02 -6.28
C LYS A 67 10.74 -4.52 -5.97
N LEU A 68 9.59 -4.90 -5.44
CA LEU A 68 9.25 -6.30 -5.12
C LEU A 68 8.58 -7.03 -6.28
N LEU A 69 8.23 -6.33 -7.38
CA LEU A 69 7.70 -6.98 -8.58
C LEU A 69 8.73 -7.96 -9.17
N GLY A 70 8.26 -9.16 -9.51
CA GLY A 70 9.08 -10.22 -10.07
C GLY A 70 10.06 -10.87 -9.09
N LYS A 71 10.08 -10.45 -7.81
CA LYS A 71 10.90 -11.10 -6.79
C LYS A 71 10.23 -12.36 -6.27
N ASP A 72 11.06 -13.38 -6.03
CA ASP A 72 10.60 -14.62 -5.43
C ASP A 72 10.28 -14.38 -3.96
N MET A 73 9.11 -14.82 -3.58
CA MET A 73 8.60 -14.73 -2.22
C MET A 73 8.03 -16.07 -1.79
N MET A 74 7.93 -16.27 -0.51
CA MET A 74 7.33 -17.45 0.08
C MET A 74 6.28 -17.03 1.09
N LEU A 75 5.07 -17.58 0.96
CA LEU A 75 3.99 -17.43 1.90
C LEU A 75 3.93 -18.67 2.77
N THR A 76 4.00 -18.47 4.07
CA THR A 76 3.75 -19.50 5.07
C THR A 76 2.63 -19.05 5.99
N SER A 77 1.87 -19.99 6.53
CA SER A 77 0.81 -19.71 7.50
C SER A 77 0.99 -20.57 8.73
N SER A 78 0.70 -20.01 9.89
CA SER A 78 0.67 -20.73 11.16
C SER A 78 -0.70 -20.60 11.81
N ILE A 79 -1.08 -21.59 12.60
CA ILE A 79 -2.30 -21.58 13.36
C ILE A 79 -2.12 -20.61 14.53
N GLU A 80 -2.92 -19.55 14.59
CA GLU A 80 -2.90 -18.58 15.68
C GLU A 80 -3.82 -19.02 16.82
N ASP A 81 -5.00 -19.57 16.48
CA ASP A 81 -6.00 -20.03 17.42
C ASP A 81 -6.79 -21.17 16.79
N ILE A 82 -7.24 -22.13 17.62
CA ILE A 82 -7.98 -23.30 17.20
C ILE A 82 -8.96 -23.71 18.30
N SER A 83 -10.17 -24.06 17.90
CA SER A 83 -11.22 -24.50 18.84
C SER A 83 -11.09 -25.97 19.29
N ASP A 84 -10.37 -26.79 18.52
CA ASP A 84 -10.14 -28.21 18.79
C ASP A 84 -8.66 -28.58 18.57
N ASN A 85 -8.00 -28.90 19.68
CA ASN A 85 -6.58 -29.30 19.65
C ASN A 85 -6.34 -30.68 19.01
N GLY A 86 -7.41 -31.46 18.74
CA GLY A 86 -7.31 -32.74 18.03
C GLY A 86 -6.97 -32.58 16.54
N GLU A 87 -7.27 -31.41 15.93
CA GLU A 87 -7.03 -31.15 14.52
C GLU A 87 -5.76 -30.35 14.23
N GLY A 88 -5.13 -29.78 15.26
CA GLY A 88 -3.92 -29.01 15.10
C GLY A 88 -3.41 -28.41 16.40
N VAL A 89 -2.25 -27.79 16.36
CA VAL A 89 -1.63 -27.13 17.51
C VAL A 89 -1.31 -25.68 17.15
N VAL A 90 -1.58 -24.75 18.07
CA VAL A 90 -1.22 -23.35 17.95
C VAL A 90 0.28 -23.22 17.68
N GLY A 91 0.67 -22.42 16.68
CA GLY A 91 2.05 -22.28 16.20
C GLY A 91 2.45 -23.28 15.11
N GLN A 92 1.69 -24.33 14.88
CA GLN A 92 1.94 -25.26 13.78
C GLN A 92 1.71 -24.60 12.42
N PHE A 93 2.45 -25.01 11.39
CA PHE A 93 2.17 -24.58 10.02
C PHE A 93 0.81 -25.13 9.56
N ALA A 94 -0.05 -24.22 9.10
CA ALA A 94 -1.38 -24.55 8.61
C ALA A 94 -1.39 -25.15 7.19
N GLY A 95 -0.26 -25.15 6.50
CA GLY A 95 -0.13 -25.67 5.15
C GLY A 95 1.30 -25.63 4.64
N TYR A 96 1.49 -26.05 3.39
CA TYR A 96 2.79 -25.99 2.74
C TYR A 96 3.19 -24.54 2.42
N ALA A 97 4.49 -24.29 2.45
CA ALA A 97 5.04 -23.03 1.98
C ALA A 97 4.71 -22.83 0.49
N LEU A 98 4.13 -21.69 0.14
CA LEU A 98 3.69 -21.36 -1.20
C LEU A 98 4.69 -20.40 -1.84
N PRO A 99 5.52 -20.83 -2.81
CA PRO A 99 6.38 -19.95 -3.57
C PRO A 99 5.56 -19.17 -4.60
N PHE A 100 5.74 -17.86 -4.61
CA PHE A 100 4.99 -16.98 -5.52
C PHE A 100 5.76 -15.74 -5.90
N ARG A 101 5.32 -15.08 -6.98
CA ARG A 101 5.79 -13.77 -7.42
C ARG A 101 4.61 -12.83 -7.64
N PHE A 102 4.83 -11.57 -7.38
CA PHE A 102 3.89 -10.55 -7.82
C PHE A 102 4.24 -10.08 -9.22
N THR A 103 3.26 -10.09 -10.10
CA THR A 103 3.31 -9.49 -11.43
C THR A 103 2.23 -8.45 -11.57
N ARG A 104 2.50 -7.38 -12.29
CA ARG A 104 1.51 -6.35 -12.58
C ARG A 104 0.92 -6.59 -13.96
N LEU A 105 -0.40 -6.58 -14.04
CA LEU A 105 -1.15 -6.59 -15.28
C LEU A 105 -2.14 -5.41 -15.23
N ASP A 106 -1.89 -4.40 -16.07
CA ASP A 106 -2.66 -3.16 -16.13
C ASP A 106 -2.89 -2.51 -14.74
N SER A 107 -4.11 -2.54 -14.25
CA SER A 107 -4.55 -2.01 -12.96
C SER A 107 -4.66 -3.06 -11.85
N THR A 108 -4.07 -4.25 -12.07
CA THR A 108 -4.09 -5.35 -11.11
C THR A 108 -2.70 -5.82 -10.76
N LEU A 109 -2.54 -6.21 -9.51
CA LEU A 109 -1.38 -6.93 -9.01
C LEU A 109 -1.78 -8.40 -8.86
N GLN A 110 -1.08 -9.30 -9.50
CA GLN A 110 -1.34 -10.74 -9.47
C GLN A 110 -0.25 -11.46 -8.68
N ALA A 111 -0.65 -12.25 -7.68
CA ALA A 111 0.22 -13.23 -7.07
C ALA A 111 0.17 -14.50 -7.90
N ARG A 112 1.30 -14.88 -8.49
CA ARG A 112 1.44 -16.09 -9.31
C ARG A 112 2.31 -17.10 -8.60
N ILE A 113 1.80 -18.31 -8.46
CA ILE A 113 2.58 -19.45 -7.97
C ILE A 113 3.60 -19.82 -9.05
N PHE A 114 4.80 -20.14 -8.65
CA PHE A 114 5.77 -20.73 -9.58
C PHE A 114 6.26 -22.07 -9.02
N LEU A 115 6.59 -22.96 -9.93
CA LEU A 115 7.17 -24.24 -9.57
C LEU A 115 8.66 -24.06 -9.33
N THR A 116 9.12 -24.51 -8.17
CA THR A 116 10.54 -24.45 -7.77
C THR A 116 11.37 -25.50 -8.49
N ASP A 117 10.74 -26.61 -8.88
CA ASP A 117 11.39 -27.73 -9.56
C ASP A 117 11.50 -27.47 -11.06
N LYS A 118 12.20 -26.39 -11.42
CA LYS A 118 12.62 -26.24 -12.83
C LYS A 118 13.70 -27.28 -13.10
N PRO A 119 13.53 -28.14 -14.10
CA PRO A 119 14.64 -28.98 -14.52
C PRO A 119 15.79 -28.06 -14.91
N LEU A 120 16.91 -28.22 -14.22
CA LEU A 120 18.16 -27.51 -14.52
C LEU A 120 18.70 -28.08 -15.83
N ASN A 121 18.14 -27.63 -16.93
CA ASN A 121 18.65 -27.99 -18.25
C ASN A 121 19.54 -26.85 -18.71
N ASN A 122 20.84 -27.08 -18.66
CA ASN A 122 21.86 -26.17 -19.18
C ASN A 122 21.91 -26.17 -20.71
N SER A 123 20.83 -26.59 -21.40
CA SER A 123 20.79 -26.55 -22.84
C SER A 123 20.69 -25.11 -23.32
N SER A 124 21.57 -24.72 -24.24
CA SER A 124 21.55 -23.43 -24.92
C SER A 124 20.37 -23.30 -25.93
N GLU A 125 19.49 -24.28 -25.97
CA GLU A 125 18.36 -24.31 -26.91
C GLU A 125 17.22 -23.41 -26.46
N THR A 126 17.08 -22.27 -27.13
CA THR A 126 16.07 -21.24 -26.85
C THR A 126 14.64 -21.82 -26.90
N ASN A 127 14.36 -22.75 -27.81
CA ASN A 127 13.03 -23.35 -27.96
C ASN A 127 12.65 -24.24 -26.77
N TRP A 128 13.60 -24.97 -26.21
CA TRP A 128 13.39 -25.79 -25.02
C TRP A 128 13.11 -24.93 -23.80
N ASN A 129 13.87 -23.89 -23.61
CA ASN A 129 13.66 -22.96 -22.50
C ASN A 129 12.29 -22.27 -22.59
N GLN A 130 11.86 -21.88 -23.80
CA GLN A 130 10.51 -21.32 -24.01
C GLN A 130 9.40 -22.35 -23.73
N ALA A 131 9.59 -23.62 -24.10
CA ALA A 131 8.63 -24.67 -23.80
C ALA A 131 8.50 -24.88 -22.28
N ILE A 132 9.62 -24.92 -21.56
CA ILE A 132 9.64 -25.02 -20.10
C ILE A 132 8.95 -23.81 -19.46
N GLU A 133 9.23 -22.60 -19.91
CA GLU A 133 8.59 -21.40 -19.37
C GLU A 133 7.08 -21.40 -19.60
N ARG A 134 6.61 -21.87 -20.75
CA ARG A 134 5.18 -21.99 -21.05
C ARG A 134 4.50 -23.07 -20.21
N SER A 135 5.15 -24.21 -20.02
CA SER A 135 4.60 -25.31 -19.21
C SER A 135 4.61 -25.00 -17.70
N ASN A 136 5.57 -24.17 -17.26
CA ASN A 136 5.71 -23.74 -15.88
C ASN A 136 5.11 -22.34 -15.61
N ALA A 137 4.29 -21.83 -16.53
CA ALA A 137 3.55 -20.60 -16.31
C ALA A 137 2.65 -20.77 -15.09
N GLY A 138 3.08 -20.25 -13.94
CA GLY A 138 2.39 -20.43 -12.67
C GLY A 138 0.97 -19.89 -12.70
N GLY A 139 0.05 -20.62 -12.09
CA GLY A 139 -1.33 -20.21 -11.94
C GLY A 139 -1.44 -18.92 -11.13
N VAL A 140 -2.48 -18.12 -11.41
CA VAL A 140 -2.81 -16.95 -10.60
C VAL A 140 -3.45 -17.43 -9.32
N TYR A 141 -2.76 -17.25 -8.20
CA TYR A 141 -3.25 -17.56 -6.86
C TYR A 141 -4.23 -16.48 -6.36
N GLY A 142 -3.92 -15.23 -6.65
CA GLY A 142 -4.76 -14.11 -6.26
C GLY A 142 -4.56 -12.90 -7.18
N SER A 143 -5.60 -12.10 -7.32
CA SER A 143 -5.58 -10.86 -8.09
C SER A 143 -6.11 -9.71 -7.25
N PHE A 144 -5.36 -8.63 -7.16
CA PHE A 144 -5.62 -7.49 -6.31
C PHE A 144 -5.72 -6.22 -7.14
N LYS A 145 -6.84 -5.52 -7.06
CA LYS A 145 -7.03 -4.27 -7.79
C LYS A 145 -6.19 -3.15 -7.17
N ILE A 146 -5.39 -2.49 -7.97
CA ILE A 146 -4.65 -1.28 -7.57
C ILE A 146 -5.67 -0.16 -7.37
N LYS A 147 -5.69 0.45 -6.19
CA LYS A 147 -6.63 1.51 -5.82
C LYS A 147 -6.07 2.91 -6.06
N ALA A 148 -4.79 3.08 -5.79
CA ALA A 148 -4.07 4.33 -5.97
C ALA A 148 -2.56 4.07 -5.99
N TYR A 149 -1.81 5.07 -6.41
CA TYR A 149 -0.37 5.12 -6.27
C TYR A 149 -0.01 6.13 -5.18
N THR A 150 1.04 5.85 -4.40
CA THR A 150 1.60 6.84 -3.49
C THR A 150 2.18 7.99 -4.31
N PRO A 151 2.01 9.24 -3.90
CA PRO A 151 2.82 10.32 -4.44
C PRO A 151 4.29 10.07 -4.08
N ASP A 152 5.18 10.29 -5.04
CA ASP A 152 6.64 10.24 -4.84
C ASP A 152 7.09 11.37 -3.90
#